data_1031f3ae44e21ecf16be6bff1222c5f0
#
_entry.id   1031f3ae44e21ecf16be6bff1222c5f0
#
_cell.length_a   1.000
_cell.length_b   1.000
_cell.length_c   1.000
_cell.angle_alpha   90.00
_cell.angle_beta   90.00
_cell.angle_gamma   90.00
#
_symmetry.space_group_name_H-M   'P 1'
#
loop_
_entity.id
_entity.type
_entity.pdbx_description
1 polymer ?
#
loop_
_entity_poly.entity_id
_entity_poly.type
_entity_poly.pdbx_seq_one_letter_code
_entity_poly.pdbx_strand_id
1 'polypeptide(L)'
;MKSIGASCALLLLATFAIASPDIASEDAHRRQIAAVRVATPPELDGLLDDEAWELAEASGDFIRNHPDRGEASSQRTIVYVAYDDENLYVAADCLDTDLDGVIGTEMRRDYHVWEVNDYLRFVLDTFHDKRTAYYFGTNPIGVYIDARVTDNGAGFHSSWDAVWECAAVKHAGGWSAEFAIPFRQLRYPGDEEQVWGFNIGRRIRRVGEDSAWSSIVSDNVSTLADAGLLVGLRDLPRSRRVELRPSFGAGVDATYGDVIEYDGLAKPSLDVKYGVTSGLTLDATVNTDFAQIEADDENVNLSRFDLFFEEKRPFFLEGVGIFDMPAPLLYTRRIGSAGGRETPILAGMKLTGKAGGQSIGVLSVQTDDVDEIPETNFSALRVKRDLFQSSSAGFLLLGKTPSGGSSNQTAAVDFR
;
A
#
# COMPACT_ATOMS: atom_id res chain seq x y z
N MET A 1 -9.23 45.96 2.20
CA MET A 1 -8.36 45.60 1.07
C MET A 1 -6.94 45.51 1.59
N LYS A 2 -6.48 44.31 1.95
CA LYS A 2 -5.08 44.03 2.26
C LYS A 2 -4.61 43.01 1.24
N SER A 3 -3.54 43.35 0.54
CA SER A 3 -2.97 42.61 -0.56
C SER A 3 -2.40 41.24 -0.09
N ILE A 4 -2.88 40.17 -0.68
CA ILE A 4 -2.29 38.85 -0.57
C ILE A 4 -1.02 38.87 -1.43
N GLY A 5 0.14 38.94 -0.78
CA GLY A 5 1.44 38.76 -1.43
C GLY A 5 1.70 37.30 -1.72
N ALA A 6 1.40 36.88 -2.94
CA ALA A 6 1.83 35.57 -3.42
C ALA A 6 3.32 35.61 -3.76
N SER A 7 4.18 35.13 -2.87
CA SER A 7 5.57 34.80 -3.20
C SER A 7 5.59 33.51 -4.01
N CYS A 8 5.59 33.62 -5.35
CA CYS A 8 5.90 32.56 -6.26
C CYS A 8 7.40 32.25 -6.16
N ALA A 9 7.77 31.24 -5.40
CA ALA A 9 9.10 30.66 -5.46
C ALA A 9 9.22 29.85 -6.76
N LEU A 10 9.87 30.42 -7.76
CA LEU A 10 10.24 29.73 -9.00
C LEU A 10 11.29 28.67 -8.65
N LEU A 11 10.88 27.41 -8.54
CA LEU A 11 11.79 26.29 -8.47
C LEU A 11 12.40 26.06 -9.86
N LEU A 12 13.67 26.39 -10.02
CA LEU A 12 14.49 25.93 -11.16
C LEU A 12 14.63 24.41 -11.07
N LEU A 13 13.84 23.67 -11.82
CA LEU A 13 14.03 22.24 -12.12
C LEU A 13 15.24 22.13 -13.07
N ALA A 14 16.43 21.99 -12.50
CA ALA A 14 17.59 21.55 -13.27
C ALA A 14 17.34 20.11 -13.72
N THR A 15 16.99 19.93 -14.98
CA THR A 15 16.96 18.61 -15.64
C THR A 15 18.38 18.12 -15.86
N PHE A 16 18.96 17.43 -14.90
CA PHE A 16 20.11 16.58 -15.15
C PHE A 16 19.60 15.36 -15.90
N ALA A 17 19.82 15.31 -17.19
CA ALA A 17 19.70 14.10 -18.00
C ALA A 17 20.86 13.16 -17.62
N ILE A 18 20.68 12.37 -16.57
CA ILE A 18 21.51 11.21 -16.30
C ILE A 18 20.97 10.12 -17.22
N ALA A 19 21.79 9.59 -18.12
CA ALA A 19 21.44 8.46 -18.97
C ALA A 19 20.96 7.32 -18.04
N SER A 20 19.74 6.86 -18.23
CA SER A 20 19.22 5.67 -17.56
C SER A 20 20.10 4.49 -17.99
N PRO A 21 20.60 3.65 -17.07
CA PRO A 21 21.25 2.40 -17.45
C PRO A 21 20.27 1.58 -18.28
N ASP A 22 20.80 0.79 -19.18
CA ASP A 22 20.04 -0.04 -20.10
C ASP A 22 19.31 -1.14 -19.31
N ILE A 23 18.08 -0.85 -18.88
CA ILE A 23 17.21 -1.71 -18.05
C ILE A 23 17.01 -3.06 -18.77
N ALA A 24 16.96 -3.07 -20.09
CA ALA A 24 16.77 -4.26 -20.90
C ALA A 24 17.88 -5.32 -20.75
N SER A 25 19.11 -4.92 -20.43
CA SER A 25 20.22 -5.87 -20.26
C SER A 25 20.23 -6.56 -18.90
N GLU A 26 19.70 -5.92 -17.86
CA GLU A 26 19.69 -6.45 -16.50
C GLU A 26 18.53 -7.43 -16.27
N ASP A 27 17.41 -7.18 -16.93
CA ASP A 27 16.21 -8.01 -16.82
C ASP A 27 16.28 -9.30 -17.66
N ALA A 28 17.22 -9.39 -18.63
CA ALA A 28 17.38 -10.56 -19.50
C ALA A 28 17.69 -11.88 -18.74
N HIS A 29 18.16 -11.81 -17.51
CA HIS A 29 18.51 -12.98 -16.68
C HIS A 29 17.54 -13.23 -15.53
N ARG A 30 16.50 -12.39 -15.39
CA ARG A 30 15.48 -12.57 -14.35
C ARG A 30 14.51 -13.67 -14.72
N ARG A 31 13.99 -14.35 -13.71
CA ARG A 31 12.86 -15.27 -13.91
C ARG A 31 11.66 -14.49 -14.43
N GLN A 32 10.91 -15.11 -15.32
CA GLN A 32 9.72 -14.49 -15.91
C GLN A 32 8.53 -15.44 -15.77
N ILE A 33 7.35 -14.85 -15.55
CA ILE A 33 6.06 -15.52 -15.64
C ILE A 33 5.17 -14.68 -16.56
N ALA A 34 4.49 -15.35 -17.50
CA ALA A 34 3.59 -14.68 -18.42
C ALA A 34 2.16 -14.72 -17.87
N ALA A 35 1.49 -13.56 -17.85
CA ALA A 35 0.06 -13.51 -17.63
C ALA A 35 -0.67 -13.83 -18.94
N VAL A 36 -1.63 -14.73 -18.90
CA VAL A 36 -2.51 -15.05 -20.03
C VAL A 36 -3.79 -14.24 -19.94
N ARG A 37 -4.23 -13.66 -21.07
CA ARG A 37 -5.52 -12.99 -21.12
C ARG A 37 -6.62 -14.02 -21.29
N VAL A 38 -7.64 -13.97 -20.42
CA VAL A 38 -8.77 -14.89 -20.43
C VAL A 38 -10.06 -14.16 -20.80
N ALA A 39 -10.96 -14.84 -21.48
CA ALA A 39 -12.26 -14.32 -21.85
C ALA A 39 -13.32 -14.57 -20.77
N THR A 40 -13.15 -15.65 -20.02
CA THR A 40 -13.99 -16.02 -18.88
C THR A 40 -13.16 -15.96 -17.62
N PRO A 41 -13.54 -15.15 -16.62
CA PRO A 41 -12.85 -15.09 -15.34
C PRO A 41 -12.97 -16.45 -14.62
N PRO A 42 -11.95 -16.84 -13.81
CA PRO A 42 -12.07 -18.02 -12.96
C PRO A 42 -13.14 -17.81 -11.87
N GLU A 43 -13.76 -18.88 -11.41
CA GLU A 43 -14.59 -18.89 -10.21
C GLU A 43 -13.66 -18.97 -8.98
N LEU A 44 -13.77 -17.98 -8.10
CA LEU A 44 -12.90 -17.93 -6.91
C LEU A 44 -13.46 -18.83 -5.80
N ASP A 45 -13.19 -20.11 -5.88
CA ASP A 45 -13.61 -21.10 -4.89
C ASP A 45 -12.41 -21.83 -4.22
N GLY A 46 -11.22 -21.53 -4.69
CA GLY A 46 -9.96 -22.12 -4.25
C GLY A 46 -9.56 -23.38 -5.02
N LEU A 47 -10.37 -23.84 -5.97
CA LEU A 47 -10.05 -24.99 -6.84
C LEU A 47 -9.45 -24.47 -8.15
N LEU A 48 -8.39 -25.12 -8.62
CA LEU A 48 -7.70 -24.71 -9.85
C LEU A 48 -8.15 -25.56 -11.04
N ASP A 49 -9.44 -25.73 -11.22
CA ASP A 49 -10.05 -26.57 -12.28
C ASP A 49 -10.75 -25.74 -13.39
N ASP A 50 -10.62 -24.40 -13.34
CA ASP A 50 -11.11 -23.51 -14.37
C ASP A 50 -10.26 -23.50 -15.63
N GLU A 51 -10.89 -23.23 -16.79
CA GLU A 51 -10.22 -23.03 -18.07
C GLU A 51 -9.11 -21.96 -18.02
N ALA A 52 -9.27 -20.95 -17.18
CA ALA A 52 -8.28 -19.89 -17.01
C ALA A 52 -6.91 -20.46 -16.56
N TRP A 53 -6.91 -21.46 -15.69
CA TRP A 53 -5.69 -22.08 -15.16
C TRP A 53 -5.12 -23.13 -16.12
N GLU A 54 -5.95 -23.74 -16.94
CA GLU A 54 -5.48 -24.63 -18.03
C GLU A 54 -4.74 -23.85 -19.13
N LEU A 55 -5.16 -22.59 -19.39
CA LEU A 55 -4.55 -21.71 -20.37
C LEU A 55 -3.26 -21.04 -19.85
N ALA A 56 -3.13 -20.88 -18.55
CA ALA A 56 -2.00 -20.20 -17.93
C ALA A 56 -0.75 -21.08 -17.88
N GLU A 57 0.41 -20.51 -18.17
CA GLU A 57 1.68 -21.22 -18.04
C GLU A 57 2.01 -21.47 -16.57
N ALA A 58 2.21 -22.74 -16.22
CA ALA A 58 2.60 -23.14 -14.88
C ALA A 58 4.06 -22.73 -14.58
N SER A 59 4.28 -22.05 -13.48
CA SER A 59 5.62 -21.68 -13.00
C SER A 59 5.85 -22.25 -11.60
N GLY A 60 7.06 -22.68 -11.31
CA GLY A 60 7.40 -23.35 -10.03
C GLY A 60 8.86 -23.15 -9.66
N ASP A 61 9.52 -24.22 -9.16
CA ASP A 61 10.93 -24.25 -8.78
C ASP A 61 11.28 -23.20 -7.73
N PHE A 62 10.52 -23.19 -6.62
CA PHE A 62 10.78 -22.33 -5.49
C PHE A 62 12.10 -22.68 -4.82
N ILE A 63 12.83 -21.67 -4.40
CA ILE A 63 14.12 -21.79 -3.74
C ILE A 63 13.97 -21.33 -2.29
N ARG A 64 14.56 -22.08 -1.37
CA ARG A 64 14.57 -21.74 0.04
C ARG A 64 15.37 -20.47 0.32
N ASN A 65 14.76 -19.59 1.09
CA ASN A 65 15.41 -18.45 1.70
C ASN A 65 15.85 -18.78 3.15
N HIS A 66 15.07 -19.63 3.82
CA HIS A 66 15.34 -20.09 5.18
C HIS A 66 14.79 -21.53 5.36
N PRO A 67 15.45 -22.47 6.09
CA PRO A 67 16.73 -22.28 6.79
C PRO A 67 17.96 -22.36 5.85
N ASP A 68 17.94 -23.20 4.83
CA ASP A 68 19.09 -23.52 3.96
C ASP A 68 18.97 -22.78 2.64
N ARG A 69 19.47 -21.55 2.62
CA ARG A 69 19.34 -20.65 1.46
C ARG A 69 19.96 -21.23 0.19
N GLY A 70 19.21 -21.14 -0.91
CA GLY A 70 19.64 -21.61 -2.22
C GLY A 70 19.27 -23.05 -2.55
N GLU A 71 18.80 -23.81 -1.58
CA GLU A 71 18.29 -25.16 -1.80
C GLU A 71 16.88 -25.14 -2.38
N ALA A 72 16.47 -26.23 -3.03
CA ALA A 72 15.09 -26.34 -3.50
C ALA A 72 14.12 -26.40 -2.32
N SER A 73 12.92 -25.82 -2.48
CA SER A 73 11.85 -25.94 -1.49
C SER A 73 11.52 -27.39 -1.20
N SER A 74 11.26 -27.73 0.08
CA SER A 74 10.93 -29.08 0.51
C SER A 74 9.59 -29.58 -0.02
N GLN A 75 8.70 -28.64 -0.36
CA GLN A 75 7.38 -28.94 -0.92
C GLN A 75 7.19 -28.08 -2.18
N ARG A 76 6.63 -28.69 -3.21
CA ARG A 76 6.43 -28.03 -4.50
C ARG A 76 5.31 -27.00 -4.43
N THR A 77 5.52 -25.86 -5.06
CA THR A 77 4.50 -24.83 -5.29
C THR A 77 4.44 -24.54 -6.78
N ILE A 78 3.23 -24.47 -7.34
CA ILE A 78 2.99 -24.17 -8.76
C ILE A 78 2.15 -22.89 -8.79
N VAL A 79 2.52 -21.93 -9.64
CA VAL A 79 1.89 -20.61 -9.75
C VAL A 79 1.37 -20.42 -11.16
N TYR A 80 0.22 -19.78 -11.25
CA TYR A 80 -0.44 -19.40 -12.49
C TYR A 80 -0.83 -17.93 -12.43
N VAL A 81 -0.77 -17.24 -13.57
CA VAL A 81 -1.20 -15.84 -13.67
C VAL A 81 -2.07 -15.65 -14.90
N ALA A 82 -3.24 -15.11 -14.70
CA ALA A 82 -4.18 -14.76 -15.75
C ALA A 82 -4.70 -13.32 -15.54
N TYR A 83 -5.36 -12.75 -16.53
CA TYR A 83 -6.02 -11.44 -16.42
C TYR A 83 -7.16 -11.30 -17.43
N ASP A 84 -8.08 -10.41 -17.11
CA ASP A 84 -9.13 -9.96 -18.03
C ASP A 84 -9.13 -8.42 -18.15
N ASP A 85 -10.26 -7.83 -18.49
CA ASP A 85 -10.40 -6.37 -18.59
C ASP A 85 -10.53 -5.67 -17.22
N GLU A 86 -10.79 -6.42 -16.14
CA GLU A 86 -11.06 -5.86 -14.81
C GLU A 86 -10.04 -6.25 -13.76
N ASN A 87 -9.55 -7.49 -13.80
CA ASN A 87 -8.77 -8.07 -12.74
C ASN A 87 -7.48 -8.74 -13.24
N LEU A 88 -6.48 -8.72 -12.38
CA LEU A 88 -5.36 -9.65 -12.40
C LEU A 88 -5.72 -10.83 -11.50
N TYR A 89 -5.56 -12.05 -12.00
CA TYR A 89 -5.75 -13.29 -11.26
C TYR A 89 -4.40 -13.95 -10.99
N VAL A 90 -4.16 -14.33 -9.76
CA VAL A 90 -2.98 -15.10 -9.35
C VAL A 90 -3.48 -16.35 -8.65
N ALA A 91 -2.98 -17.51 -9.04
CA ALA A 91 -3.30 -18.75 -8.36
C ALA A 91 -2.04 -19.51 -7.99
N ALA A 92 -2.11 -20.28 -6.92
CA ALA A 92 -1.03 -21.15 -6.51
C ALA A 92 -1.54 -22.48 -5.94
N ASP A 93 -0.93 -23.55 -6.42
CA ASP A 93 -1.09 -24.91 -5.85
C ASP A 93 0.11 -25.20 -4.95
N CYS A 94 -0.14 -25.23 -3.66
CA CYS A 94 0.84 -25.46 -2.60
C CYS A 94 0.84 -26.94 -2.21
N LEU A 95 1.45 -27.81 -3.03
CA LEU A 95 1.53 -29.24 -2.75
C LEU A 95 2.21 -29.50 -1.42
N ASP A 96 1.77 -30.54 -0.72
CA ASP A 96 2.31 -30.94 0.57
C ASP A 96 2.17 -32.44 0.81
N THR A 97 3.23 -33.04 1.30
CA THR A 97 3.27 -34.48 1.61
C THR A 97 2.71 -34.85 2.99
N ASP A 98 2.47 -33.83 3.83
CA ASP A 98 1.90 -33.95 5.18
C ASP A 98 0.70 -33.00 5.34
N LEU A 99 -0.47 -33.48 4.92
CA LEU A 99 -1.71 -32.72 4.88
C LEU A 99 -2.21 -32.31 6.29
N ASP A 100 -1.97 -33.20 7.28
CA ASP A 100 -2.34 -32.90 8.68
C ASP A 100 -1.45 -31.81 9.29
N GLY A 101 -0.24 -31.66 8.76
CA GLY A 101 0.72 -30.64 9.14
C GLY A 101 0.49 -29.27 8.49
N VAL A 102 -0.47 -29.14 7.56
CA VAL A 102 -0.84 -27.84 6.95
C VAL A 102 -1.66 -27.01 7.94
N ILE A 103 -1.08 -25.90 8.40
CA ILE A 103 -1.62 -25.05 9.47
C ILE A 103 -2.32 -23.81 8.88
N GLY A 104 -3.62 -23.68 9.15
CA GLY A 104 -4.42 -22.49 8.83
C GLY A 104 -5.43 -22.27 9.95
N THR A 105 -5.11 -21.41 10.89
CA THR A 105 -5.89 -21.18 12.12
C THR A 105 -6.26 -19.73 12.37
N GLU A 106 -5.47 -18.78 11.86
CA GLU A 106 -5.75 -17.36 12.01
C GLU A 106 -6.76 -16.89 10.97
N MET A 107 -7.80 -16.21 11.41
CA MET A 107 -8.91 -15.71 10.59
C MET A 107 -8.99 -14.18 10.53
N ARG A 108 -8.20 -13.48 11.34
CA ARG A 108 -8.20 -12.02 11.37
C ARG A 108 -7.43 -11.48 10.18
N ARG A 109 -8.05 -10.52 9.47
CA ARG A 109 -7.39 -9.78 8.39
C ARG A 109 -6.15 -9.06 8.92
N ASP A 110 -5.08 -9.01 8.11
CA ASP A 110 -3.81 -8.29 8.35
C ASP A 110 -3.09 -8.62 9.66
N TYR A 111 -3.50 -9.69 10.32
CA TYR A 111 -2.82 -10.15 11.53
C TYR A 111 -1.56 -10.95 11.17
N HIS A 112 -0.61 -11.07 12.11
CA HIS A 112 0.69 -11.74 11.96
C HIS A 112 0.59 -13.24 11.59
N VAL A 113 -0.06 -13.52 10.46
CA VAL A 113 -0.36 -14.88 9.96
C VAL A 113 0.91 -15.69 9.74
N TRP A 114 1.98 -15.04 9.29
CA TRP A 114 3.28 -15.67 9.00
C TRP A 114 3.95 -16.31 10.23
N GLU A 115 3.58 -15.90 11.43
CA GLU A 115 4.16 -16.47 12.65
C GLU A 115 3.53 -17.78 13.06
N VAL A 116 2.28 -18.02 12.70
CA VAL A 116 1.46 -19.11 13.24
C VAL A 116 0.87 -20.05 12.19
N ASN A 117 0.84 -19.66 10.90
CA ASN A 117 0.22 -20.44 9.83
C ASN A 117 1.21 -20.80 8.70
N ASP A 118 0.83 -21.76 7.86
CA ASP A 118 1.28 -21.83 6.48
C ASP A 118 0.77 -20.58 5.76
N TYR A 119 1.55 -20.10 4.78
CA TYR A 119 1.30 -18.78 4.25
C TYR A 119 1.82 -18.65 2.82
N LEU A 120 1.00 -18.09 1.96
CA LEU A 120 1.34 -17.69 0.60
C LEU A 120 1.26 -16.17 0.49
N ARG A 121 2.24 -15.56 -0.18
CA ARG A 121 2.32 -14.11 -0.35
C ARG A 121 3.01 -13.74 -1.64
N PHE A 122 2.61 -12.63 -2.24
CA PHE A 122 3.30 -12.09 -3.42
C PHE A 122 3.35 -10.57 -3.41
N VAL A 123 4.27 -10.03 -4.22
CA VAL A 123 4.44 -8.60 -4.45
C VAL A 123 4.27 -8.27 -5.92
N LEU A 124 3.68 -7.11 -6.19
CA LEU A 124 3.52 -6.52 -7.51
C LEU A 124 4.17 -5.13 -7.54
N ASP A 125 5.34 -5.01 -8.14
CA ASP A 125 5.97 -3.73 -8.44
C ASP A 125 5.49 -3.27 -9.82
N THR A 126 4.36 -2.60 -9.83
CA THR A 126 3.64 -2.18 -11.04
C THR A 126 4.31 -1.04 -11.80
N PHE A 127 5.23 -0.32 -11.18
CA PHE A 127 6.05 0.71 -11.83
C PHE A 127 7.42 0.19 -12.28
N HIS A 128 7.74 -1.06 -11.94
CA HIS A 128 9.03 -1.68 -12.16
C HIS A 128 10.19 -0.78 -11.68
N ASP A 129 9.97 -0.15 -10.52
CA ASP A 129 10.90 0.80 -9.93
C ASP A 129 11.85 0.17 -8.90
N LYS A 130 11.64 -1.11 -8.57
CA LYS A 130 12.38 -1.89 -7.57
C LYS A 130 12.36 -1.26 -6.17
N ARG A 131 11.34 -0.46 -5.88
CA ARG A 131 11.23 0.31 -4.63
C ARG A 131 9.87 0.23 -3.98
N THR A 132 8.81 0.22 -4.79
CA THR A 132 7.44 0.25 -4.28
C THR A 132 6.63 -0.88 -4.88
N ALA A 133 5.86 -1.56 -4.05
CA ALA A 133 5.00 -2.64 -4.51
C ALA A 133 3.70 -2.71 -3.72
N TYR A 134 2.76 -3.43 -4.29
CA TYR A 134 1.60 -3.96 -3.59
C TYR A 134 1.96 -5.35 -3.07
N TYR A 135 1.50 -5.66 -1.88
CA TYR A 135 1.68 -6.94 -1.23
C TYR A 135 0.33 -7.57 -0.97
N PHE A 136 0.18 -8.84 -1.31
CA PHE A 136 -1.00 -9.64 -1.05
C PHE A 136 -0.61 -10.99 -0.49
N GLY A 137 -1.43 -11.52 0.38
CA GLY A 137 -1.16 -12.83 0.97
C GLY A 137 -2.40 -13.50 1.53
N THR A 138 -2.30 -14.82 1.72
CA THR A 138 -3.35 -15.63 2.31
C THR A 138 -2.76 -16.85 3.03
N ASN A 139 -3.59 -17.50 3.85
CA ASN A 139 -3.29 -18.79 4.47
C ASN A 139 -4.24 -19.89 3.94
N PRO A 140 -4.10 -21.17 4.35
CA PRO A 140 -4.93 -22.27 3.85
C PRO A 140 -6.45 -22.19 4.11
N ILE A 141 -6.92 -21.13 4.77
CA ILE A 141 -8.35 -20.88 5.05
C ILE A 141 -8.84 -19.55 4.46
N GLY A 142 -8.04 -18.92 3.58
CA GLY A 142 -8.48 -17.76 2.80
C GLY A 142 -8.48 -16.41 3.55
N VAL A 143 -7.58 -16.21 4.54
CA VAL A 143 -7.48 -14.91 5.20
C VAL A 143 -6.89 -13.86 4.26
N TYR A 144 -7.38 -12.62 4.38
CA TYR A 144 -6.90 -11.49 3.57
C TYR A 144 -5.76 -10.77 4.27
N ILE A 145 -4.68 -10.54 3.53
CA ILE A 145 -3.54 -9.75 3.98
C ILE A 145 -3.08 -8.91 2.82
N ASP A 146 -3.08 -7.60 3.01
CA ASP A 146 -2.58 -6.66 2.02
C ASP A 146 -1.76 -5.54 2.67
N ALA A 147 -0.84 -4.98 1.91
CA ALA A 147 0.01 -3.89 2.36
C ALA A 147 0.62 -3.11 1.19
N ARG A 148 1.17 -1.94 1.50
CA ARG A 148 2.09 -1.24 0.60
C ARG A 148 3.53 -1.47 1.06
N VAL A 149 4.35 -1.88 0.12
CA VAL A 149 5.81 -2.01 0.32
C VAL A 149 6.49 -0.77 -0.23
N THR A 150 7.43 -0.22 0.51
CA THR A 150 8.23 0.96 0.12
C THR A 150 9.71 0.71 0.36
N ASP A 151 10.55 1.54 -0.25
CA ASP A 151 12.00 1.53 -0.05
C ASP A 151 12.65 0.14 -0.20
N ASN A 152 12.25 -0.62 -1.25
CA ASN A 152 12.76 -1.95 -1.54
C ASN A 152 12.54 -2.96 -0.39
N GLY A 153 11.39 -2.89 0.27
CA GLY A 153 11.02 -3.80 1.36
C GLY A 153 11.38 -3.30 2.77
N ALA A 154 12.03 -2.14 2.89
CA ALA A 154 12.35 -1.57 4.21
C ALA A 154 11.12 -0.95 4.90
N GLY A 155 10.12 -0.49 4.15
CA GLY A 155 8.83 -0.02 4.66
C GLY A 155 7.73 -1.01 4.32
N PHE A 156 6.92 -1.36 5.32
CA PHE A 156 5.75 -2.23 5.19
C PHE A 156 4.56 -1.58 5.89
N HIS A 157 3.54 -1.21 5.11
CA HIS A 157 2.39 -0.43 5.58
C HIS A 157 1.13 -1.29 5.48
N SER A 158 0.83 -2.05 6.53
CA SER A 158 -0.32 -2.96 6.63
C SER A 158 -1.66 -2.24 6.84
N SER A 159 -1.62 -0.95 7.15
CA SER A 159 -2.83 -0.12 7.24
C SER A 159 -3.41 0.30 5.87
N TRP A 160 -2.74 -0.08 4.76
CA TRP A 160 -3.30 0.08 3.42
C TRP A 160 -4.18 -1.11 3.07
N ASP A 161 -5.44 -0.83 2.79
CA ASP A 161 -6.46 -1.81 2.43
C ASP A 161 -6.89 -1.66 0.97
N ALA A 162 -6.90 -2.78 0.24
CA ALA A 162 -7.51 -2.89 -1.08
C ALA A 162 -8.85 -3.63 -1.02
N VAL A 163 -9.68 -3.39 -2.02
CA VAL A 163 -10.87 -4.21 -2.26
C VAL A 163 -10.51 -5.25 -3.32
N TRP A 164 -10.29 -6.47 -2.88
CA TRP A 164 -9.89 -7.62 -3.70
C TRP A 164 -10.52 -8.90 -3.16
N GLU A 165 -10.44 -9.99 -3.88
CA GLU A 165 -11.05 -11.25 -3.50
C GLU A 165 -10.00 -12.36 -3.45
N CYS A 166 -10.20 -13.31 -2.53
CA CYS A 166 -9.35 -14.48 -2.36
C CYS A 166 -10.17 -15.67 -1.89
N ALA A 167 -9.87 -16.83 -2.43
CA ALA A 167 -10.34 -18.10 -1.93
C ALA A 167 -9.17 -19.05 -1.72
N ALA A 168 -9.25 -19.91 -0.70
CA ALA A 168 -8.27 -20.95 -0.47
C ALA A 168 -8.95 -22.20 0.08
N VAL A 169 -8.49 -23.37 -0.37
CA VAL A 169 -9.04 -24.65 0.03
C VAL A 169 -7.94 -25.72 0.22
N LYS A 170 -8.14 -26.60 1.18
CA LYS A 170 -7.31 -27.80 1.35
C LYS A 170 -7.85 -28.90 0.46
N HIS A 171 -6.96 -29.57 -0.26
CA HIS A 171 -7.27 -30.71 -1.14
C HIS A 171 -6.35 -31.90 -0.88
N ALA A 172 -6.53 -33.02 -1.58
CA ALA A 172 -5.79 -34.26 -1.33
C ALA A 172 -4.27 -34.17 -1.58
N GLY A 173 -3.79 -33.14 -2.29
CA GLY A 173 -2.37 -32.94 -2.59
C GLY A 173 -1.70 -31.83 -1.79
N GLY A 174 -2.47 -31.03 -1.01
CA GLY A 174 -1.97 -29.85 -0.31
C GLY A 174 -3.06 -28.82 -0.03
N TRP A 175 -2.85 -27.61 -0.48
CA TRP A 175 -3.84 -26.54 -0.48
C TRP A 175 -3.60 -25.59 -1.65
N SER A 176 -4.65 -24.99 -2.15
CA SER A 176 -4.59 -24.04 -3.25
C SER A 176 -5.21 -22.70 -2.85
N ALA A 177 -4.82 -21.66 -3.54
CA ALA A 177 -5.37 -20.33 -3.35
C ALA A 177 -5.47 -19.58 -4.67
N GLU A 178 -6.53 -18.79 -4.79
CA GLU A 178 -6.84 -17.92 -5.89
C GLU A 178 -7.02 -16.49 -5.40
N PHE A 179 -6.56 -15.53 -6.19
CA PHE A 179 -6.63 -14.11 -5.90
C PHE A 179 -7.19 -13.39 -7.13
N ALA A 180 -8.13 -12.51 -6.94
CA ALA A 180 -8.58 -11.55 -7.95
C ALA A 180 -8.30 -10.13 -7.47
N ILE A 181 -7.37 -9.48 -8.15
CA ILE A 181 -6.91 -8.12 -7.82
C ILE A 181 -7.44 -7.17 -8.89
N PRO A 182 -8.46 -6.35 -8.59
CA PRO A 182 -8.99 -5.41 -9.56
C PRO A 182 -7.93 -4.37 -9.97
N PHE A 183 -7.73 -4.16 -11.27
CA PHE A 183 -6.80 -3.15 -11.78
C PHE A 183 -7.07 -1.74 -11.24
N ARG A 184 -8.30 -1.47 -10.85
CA ARG A 184 -8.68 -0.20 -10.19
C ARG A 184 -8.01 0.02 -8.82
N GLN A 185 -7.54 -1.04 -8.16
CA GLN A 185 -6.82 -0.95 -6.89
C GLN A 185 -5.33 -0.69 -7.10
N LEU A 186 -4.83 -0.94 -8.31
CA LEU A 186 -3.43 -0.82 -8.66
C LEU A 186 -3.16 0.48 -9.42
N ARG A 187 -2.00 1.07 -9.20
CA ARG A 187 -1.47 2.17 -10.01
C ARG A 187 -0.31 1.64 -10.85
N TYR A 188 -0.31 1.93 -12.12
CA TYR A 188 0.72 1.50 -13.06
C TYR A 188 0.87 2.52 -14.21
N PRO A 189 1.99 2.49 -14.97
CA PRO A 189 2.19 3.34 -16.14
C PRO A 189 1.08 3.16 -17.18
N GLY A 190 0.90 4.16 -18.03
CA GLY A 190 -0.11 4.12 -19.10
C GLY A 190 0.38 3.47 -20.40
N ASP A 191 1.42 2.68 -20.35
CA ASP A 191 2.01 1.99 -21.50
C ASP A 191 1.06 0.89 -22.03
N GLU A 192 1.11 0.60 -23.30
CA GLU A 192 0.28 -0.41 -23.95
C GLU A 192 0.64 -1.83 -23.51
N GLU A 193 1.91 -2.09 -23.32
CA GLU A 193 2.46 -3.32 -22.75
C GLU A 193 3.12 -3.03 -21.40
N GLN A 194 2.77 -3.82 -20.39
CA GLN A 194 3.27 -3.66 -19.04
C GLN A 194 4.27 -4.77 -18.69
N VAL A 195 5.33 -4.39 -18.00
CA VAL A 195 6.27 -5.32 -17.35
C VAL A 195 6.32 -4.93 -15.88
N TRP A 196 5.89 -5.83 -15.00
CA TRP A 196 5.88 -5.59 -13.57
C TRP A 196 6.92 -6.44 -12.85
N GLY A 197 7.48 -5.92 -11.78
CA GLY A 197 8.25 -6.77 -10.85
C GLY A 197 7.28 -7.68 -10.10
N PHE A 198 7.62 -8.98 -10.03
CA PHE A 198 6.80 -10.00 -9.39
C PHE A 198 7.66 -10.97 -8.59
N ASN A 199 7.26 -11.24 -7.38
CA ASN A 199 7.79 -12.34 -6.60
C ASN A 199 6.69 -12.94 -5.75
N ILE A 200 6.72 -14.25 -5.58
CA ILE A 200 5.77 -14.99 -4.75
C ILE A 200 6.54 -15.92 -3.83
N GLY A 201 6.10 -16.04 -2.59
CA GLY A 201 6.75 -16.87 -1.58
C GLY A 201 5.76 -17.66 -0.76
N ARG A 202 6.22 -18.81 -0.30
CA ARG A 202 5.49 -19.73 0.58
C ARG A 202 6.25 -19.92 1.88
N ARG A 203 5.51 -19.91 2.98
CA ARG A 203 5.99 -20.38 4.28
C ARG A 203 5.35 -21.71 4.63
N ILE A 204 6.18 -22.67 5.01
CA ILE A 204 5.74 -23.95 5.58
C ILE A 204 6.04 -23.91 7.07
N ARG A 205 5.01 -23.65 7.85
CA ARG A 205 5.17 -23.30 9.29
C ARG A 205 5.77 -24.43 10.11
N ARG A 206 5.33 -25.67 9.91
CA ARG A 206 5.75 -26.82 10.72
C ARG A 206 7.26 -27.09 10.68
N VAL A 207 7.91 -26.77 9.56
CA VAL A 207 9.37 -26.95 9.37
C VAL A 207 10.13 -25.61 9.40
N GLY A 208 9.45 -24.50 9.58
CA GLY A 208 10.06 -23.17 9.60
C GLY A 208 10.71 -22.77 8.27
N GLU A 209 10.22 -23.30 7.16
CA GLU A 209 10.75 -23.04 5.83
C GLU A 209 10.08 -21.81 5.20
N ASP A 210 10.89 -20.90 4.68
CA ASP A 210 10.48 -19.85 3.76
C ASP A 210 11.13 -20.09 2.41
N SER A 211 10.34 -20.08 1.36
CA SER A 211 10.78 -20.24 -0.02
C SER A 211 10.15 -19.18 -0.92
N ALA A 212 10.84 -18.82 -2.00
CA ALA A 212 10.39 -17.85 -2.97
C ALA A 212 10.64 -18.32 -4.39
N TRP A 213 9.80 -17.80 -5.29
CA TRP A 213 9.90 -18.12 -6.71
C TRP A 213 11.11 -17.47 -7.37
N SER A 214 11.44 -16.22 -7.03
CA SER A 214 12.48 -15.45 -7.75
C SER A 214 13.68 -15.05 -6.90
N SER A 215 13.50 -14.70 -5.63
CA SER A 215 14.59 -14.10 -4.84
C SER A 215 15.38 -15.15 -4.05
N ILE A 216 16.72 -15.12 -4.22
CA ILE A 216 17.67 -15.91 -3.43
C ILE A 216 18.45 -15.00 -2.46
N VAL A 217 18.48 -13.69 -2.67
CA VAL A 217 19.39 -12.77 -1.99
C VAL A 217 18.83 -12.28 -0.66
N SER A 218 17.51 -12.17 -0.55
CA SER A 218 16.85 -11.68 0.66
C SER A 218 15.97 -12.76 1.31
N ASP A 219 15.89 -12.73 2.64
CA ASP A 219 14.98 -13.57 3.42
C ASP A 219 13.51 -13.12 3.28
N ASN A 220 13.26 -12.05 2.51
CA ASN A 220 11.95 -11.44 2.40
C ASN A 220 11.51 -11.31 0.94
N VAL A 221 10.35 -11.86 0.59
CA VAL A 221 9.67 -11.68 -0.71
C VAL A 221 9.47 -10.22 -1.05
N SER A 222 9.37 -9.35 -0.06
CA SER A 222 9.20 -7.91 -0.23
C SER A 222 10.44 -7.18 -0.74
N THR A 223 11.60 -7.85 -0.90
CA THR A 223 12.78 -7.26 -1.51
C THR A 223 12.61 -7.20 -3.02
N LEU A 224 12.33 -6.02 -3.54
CA LEU A 224 11.90 -5.81 -4.92
C LEU A 224 13.06 -5.79 -5.92
N ALA A 225 14.28 -5.46 -5.46
CA ALA A 225 15.46 -5.43 -6.31
C ALA A 225 15.75 -6.77 -6.99
N ASP A 226 15.38 -7.88 -6.34
CA ASP A 226 15.61 -9.25 -6.82
C ASP A 226 14.35 -9.92 -7.37
N ALA A 227 13.24 -9.20 -7.46
CA ALA A 227 12.00 -9.72 -8.02
C ALA A 227 12.18 -10.17 -9.48
N GLY A 228 11.50 -11.23 -9.86
CA GLY A 228 11.32 -11.62 -11.25
C GLY A 228 10.36 -10.68 -11.98
N LEU A 229 9.96 -11.06 -13.17
CA LEU A 229 9.13 -10.25 -14.04
C LEU A 229 7.79 -10.95 -14.31
N LEU A 230 6.73 -10.20 -14.20
CA LEU A 230 5.41 -10.51 -14.75
C LEU A 230 5.29 -9.80 -16.10
N VAL A 231 5.13 -10.57 -17.15
CA VAL A 231 5.07 -10.10 -18.55
C VAL A 231 3.73 -10.51 -19.18
N GLY A 232 3.48 -10.03 -20.39
CA GLY A 232 2.29 -10.41 -21.16
C GLY A 232 1.03 -9.60 -20.85
N LEU A 233 1.08 -8.67 -19.91
CA LEU A 233 -0.02 -7.76 -19.61
C LEU A 233 -0.12 -6.69 -20.71
N ARG A 234 -1.25 -6.63 -21.41
CA ARG A 234 -1.48 -5.68 -22.51
C ARG A 234 -2.86 -5.04 -22.40
N ASP A 235 -2.95 -3.81 -22.92
CA ASP A 235 -4.21 -3.06 -23.01
C ASP A 235 -4.98 -2.99 -21.69
N LEU A 236 -4.25 -2.78 -20.59
CA LEU A 236 -4.88 -2.66 -19.28
C LEU A 236 -5.75 -1.39 -19.18
N PRO A 237 -6.83 -1.44 -18.39
CA PRO A 237 -7.75 -0.30 -18.27
C PRO A 237 -7.02 0.92 -17.69
N ARG A 238 -7.09 2.06 -18.40
CA ARG A 238 -6.50 3.30 -17.91
C ARG A 238 -7.27 3.83 -16.71
N SER A 239 -6.60 3.94 -15.59
CA SER A 239 -7.19 4.42 -14.33
C SER A 239 -7.41 5.94 -14.33
N ARG A 240 -8.36 6.44 -15.15
CA ARG A 240 -8.95 7.76 -14.96
C ARG A 240 -10.29 7.58 -14.27
N ARG A 241 -10.31 7.43 -12.97
CA ARG A 241 -11.57 7.21 -12.25
C ARG A 241 -11.79 8.29 -11.22
N VAL A 242 -13.02 8.71 -11.11
CA VAL A 242 -13.53 9.49 -9.99
C VAL A 242 -14.19 8.49 -9.05
N GLU A 243 -13.73 8.44 -7.83
CA GLU A 243 -14.37 7.71 -6.74
C GLU A 243 -14.96 8.74 -5.78
N LEU A 244 -16.22 8.59 -5.44
CA LEU A 244 -16.93 9.45 -4.50
C LEU A 244 -17.38 8.58 -3.33
N ARG A 245 -16.99 8.97 -2.11
CA ARG A 245 -17.40 8.32 -0.87
C ARG A 245 -18.15 9.33 0.01
N PRO A 246 -19.46 9.47 -0.18
CA PRO A 246 -20.26 10.22 0.76
C PRO A 246 -20.40 9.42 2.06
N SER A 247 -20.26 10.07 3.21
CA SER A 247 -20.53 9.46 4.51
C SER A 247 -21.36 10.40 5.37
N PHE A 248 -22.05 9.83 6.34
CA PHE A 248 -22.90 10.58 7.27
C PHE A 248 -22.75 9.99 8.66
N GLY A 249 -22.21 10.77 9.57
CA GLY A 249 -22.15 10.46 10.99
C GLY A 249 -23.30 11.13 11.75
N ALA A 250 -23.93 10.44 12.65
CA ALA A 250 -24.90 11.01 13.59
C ALA A 250 -24.59 10.52 15.01
N GLY A 251 -24.65 11.42 15.97
CA GLY A 251 -24.37 11.12 17.36
C GLY A 251 -25.11 12.06 18.30
N VAL A 252 -25.01 11.76 19.57
CA VAL A 252 -25.51 12.62 20.66
C VAL A 252 -24.41 12.72 21.68
N ASP A 253 -23.92 13.94 21.93
CA ASP A 253 -23.03 14.23 23.04
C ASP A 253 -23.83 14.53 24.29
N ALA A 254 -23.47 13.90 25.40
CA ALA A 254 -24.06 14.15 26.73
C ALA A 254 -23.00 14.81 27.61
N THR A 255 -23.23 16.05 28.00
CA THR A 255 -22.38 16.74 28.97
C THR A 255 -22.99 16.59 30.34
N TYR A 256 -22.25 15.93 31.24
CA TYR A 256 -22.65 15.67 32.60
C TYR A 256 -22.23 16.83 33.51
N GLY A 257 -23.21 17.62 33.97
CA GLY A 257 -23.08 18.69 34.96
C GLY A 257 -24.19 18.59 36.00
N ASP A 258 -24.57 19.72 36.60
CA ASP A 258 -25.75 19.79 37.49
C ASP A 258 -27.07 19.47 36.73
N VAL A 259 -27.03 19.68 35.40
CA VAL A 259 -28.06 19.27 34.45
C VAL A 259 -27.35 18.53 33.31
N ILE A 260 -27.92 17.44 32.81
CA ILE A 260 -27.39 16.72 31.66
C ILE A 260 -27.87 17.45 30.40
N GLU A 261 -26.95 17.98 29.63
CA GLU A 261 -27.22 18.60 28.34
C GLU A 261 -26.91 17.62 27.22
N TYR A 262 -27.82 17.54 26.24
CA TYR A 262 -27.66 16.67 25.06
C TYR A 262 -27.56 17.53 23.80
N ASP A 263 -26.44 17.38 23.09
CA ASP A 263 -26.25 18.00 21.78
C ASP A 263 -26.27 16.94 20.69
N GLY A 264 -27.14 17.15 19.70
CA GLY A 264 -27.22 16.28 18.53
C GLY A 264 -26.15 16.65 17.51
N LEU A 265 -25.36 15.66 17.11
CA LEU A 265 -24.35 15.83 16.07
C LEU A 265 -24.85 15.23 14.74
N ALA A 266 -24.68 15.98 13.65
CA ALA A 266 -24.91 15.49 12.30
C ALA A 266 -23.74 15.97 11.43
N LYS A 267 -22.92 15.02 10.96
CA LYS A 267 -21.68 15.30 10.22
C LYS A 267 -21.74 14.64 8.85
N PRO A 268 -22.25 15.30 7.80
CA PRO A 268 -22.06 14.84 6.42
C PRO A 268 -20.60 15.05 6.01
N SER A 269 -20.00 14.07 5.36
CA SER A 269 -18.66 14.17 4.79
C SER A 269 -18.61 13.64 3.37
N LEU A 270 -17.62 14.05 2.61
CA LEU A 270 -17.39 13.61 1.24
C LEU A 270 -15.89 13.46 0.98
N ASP A 271 -15.51 12.25 0.58
CA ASP A 271 -14.19 11.99 0.03
C ASP A 271 -14.28 11.81 -1.48
N VAL A 272 -13.33 12.39 -2.18
CA VAL A 272 -13.22 12.34 -3.65
C VAL A 272 -11.82 11.87 -3.99
N LYS A 273 -11.71 10.80 -4.75
CA LYS A 273 -10.45 10.35 -5.33
C LYS A 273 -10.51 10.50 -6.84
N TYR A 274 -9.49 11.10 -7.43
CA TYR A 274 -9.38 11.35 -8.85
C TYR A 274 -8.01 11.00 -9.39
N GLY A 275 -7.95 10.05 -10.34
CA GLY A 275 -6.73 9.76 -11.10
C GLY A 275 -6.42 10.89 -12.09
N VAL A 276 -5.49 11.77 -11.72
CA VAL A 276 -5.03 12.89 -12.58
C VAL A 276 -4.28 12.35 -13.80
N THR A 277 -3.39 11.38 -13.55
CA THR A 277 -2.72 10.57 -14.57
C THR A 277 -2.71 9.12 -14.12
N SER A 278 -2.18 8.20 -14.92
CA SER A 278 -1.98 6.80 -14.51
C SER A 278 -1.10 6.67 -13.24
N GLY A 279 -0.16 7.59 -13.05
CA GLY A 279 0.78 7.59 -11.91
C GLY A 279 0.45 8.57 -10.79
N LEU A 280 -0.47 9.53 -10.98
CA LEU A 280 -0.78 10.59 -10.00
C LEU A 280 -2.26 10.56 -9.61
N THR A 281 -2.53 10.57 -8.33
CA THR A 281 -3.88 10.62 -7.76
C THR A 281 -4.05 11.86 -6.90
N LEU A 282 -5.18 12.51 -7.08
CA LEU A 282 -5.67 13.59 -6.23
C LEU A 282 -6.75 13.00 -5.30
N ASP A 283 -6.54 13.13 -4.01
CA ASP A 283 -7.52 12.85 -2.97
C ASP A 283 -7.98 14.18 -2.37
N ALA A 284 -9.26 14.38 -2.24
CA ALA A 284 -9.86 15.53 -1.59
C ALA A 284 -10.91 15.07 -0.58
N THR A 285 -10.98 15.76 0.54
CA THR A 285 -11.94 15.47 1.60
C THR A 285 -12.56 16.76 2.12
N VAL A 286 -13.83 16.68 2.47
CA VAL A 286 -14.57 17.80 3.08
C VAL A 286 -15.30 17.27 4.31
N ASN A 287 -15.14 17.97 5.43
CA ASN A 287 -15.78 17.68 6.70
C ASN A 287 -15.54 16.22 7.15
N THR A 288 -14.28 15.79 7.10
CA THR A 288 -13.90 14.40 7.36
C THR A 288 -14.36 13.96 8.75
N ASP A 289 -15.19 12.92 8.79
CA ASP A 289 -15.61 12.30 10.03
C ASP A 289 -14.69 11.12 10.38
N PHE A 290 -14.14 11.14 11.58
CA PHE A 290 -13.29 10.08 12.12
C PHE A 290 -14.04 9.04 12.95
N ALA A 291 -15.35 9.20 13.13
CA ALA A 291 -16.17 8.28 13.93
C ALA A 291 -16.23 6.85 13.35
N GLN A 292 -15.85 6.66 12.08
CA GLN A 292 -15.81 5.34 11.42
C GLN A 292 -14.45 4.63 11.57
N ILE A 293 -13.48 5.27 12.22
CA ILE A 293 -12.15 4.70 12.38
C ILE A 293 -12.18 3.77 13.59
N GLU A 294 -11.61 2.59 13.44
CA GLU A 294 -11.40 1.67 14.55
C GLU A 294 -10.64 2.37 15.69
N ALA A 295 -11.13 2.20 16.89
CA ALA A 295 -10.42 2.69 18.07
C ALA A 295 -9.00 2.10 18.12
N ASP A 296 -8.05 2.91 18.57
CA ASP A 296 -6.71 2.39 18.83
C ASP A 296 -6.75 1.38 19.98
N ASP A 297 -5.88 0.38 19.89
CA ASP A 297 -5.70 -0.58 20.98
C ASP A 297 -5.30 0.15 22.27
N GLU A 298 -5.89 -0.25 23.37
CA GLU A 298 -5.60 0.35 24.68
C GLU A 298 -4.17 -0.01 25.10
N ASN A 299 -3.27 0.95 25.04
CA ASN A 299 -1.87 0.79 25.43
C ASN A 299 -1.57 1.61 26.69
N VAL A 300 -1.07 0.94 27.74
CA VAL A 300 -0.60 1.61 28.95
C VAL A 300 0.79 2.19 28.70
N ASN A 301 0.91 3.51 28.68
CA ASN A 301 2.20 4.17 28.52
C ASN A 301 3.03 4.07 29.80
N LEU A 302 4.01 3.16 29.82
CA LEU A 302 4.99 2.98 30.89
C LEU A 302 6.29 3.76 30.64
N SER A 303 6.36 4.53 29.55
CA SER A 303 7.54 5.31 29.17
C SER A 303 7.30 6.81 29.36
N ARG A 304 8.37 7.61 29.32
CA ARG A 304 8.32 9.08 29.31
C ARG A 304 8.05 9.69 27.94
N PHE A 305 7.96 8.86 26.90
CA PHE A 305 7.72 9.31 25.52
C PHE A 305 6.26 9.15 25.18
N ASP A 306 5.74 10.02 24.32
CA ASP A 306 4.39 9.91 23.78
C ASP A 306 4.23 8.57 23.04
N LEU A 307 3.06 7.95 23.16
CA LEU A 307 2.72 6.78 22.36
C LEU A 307 2.58 7.20 20.89
N PHE A 308 3.16 6.38 20.03
CA PHE A 308 3.02 6.54 18.59
C PHE A 308 1.98 5.53 18.08
N PHE A 309 0.92 6.04 17.49
CA PHE A 309 -0.14 5.24 16.86
C PHE A 309 -0.05 5.37 15.35
N GLU A 310 -0.25 4.28 14.64
CA GLU A 310 -0.31 4.28 13.19
C GLU A 310 -1.49 5.10 12.67
N GLU A 311 -1.37 5.65 11.47
CA GLU A 311 -2.46 6.37 10.80
C GLU A 311 -3.50 5.36 10.32
N LYS A 312 -4.76 5.60 10.63
CA LYS A 312 -5.90 4.75 10.24
C LYS A 312 -6.90 5.46 9.33
N ARG A 313 -6.76 6.79 9.17
CA ARG A 313 -7.70 7.59 8.40
C ARG A 313 -7.46 7.43 6.90
N PRO A 314 -8.48 6.98 6.11
CA PRO A 314 -8.31 6.65 4.69
C PRO A 314 -7.69 7.77 3.86
N PHE A 315 -8.07 9.02 4.11
CA PHE A 315 -7.49 10.18 3.42
C PHE A 315 -5.96 10.27 3.57
N PHE A 316 -5.40 9.94 4.73
CA PHE A 316 -3.96 10.01 4.96
C PHE A 316 -3.22 8.74 4.54
N LEU A 317 -3.89 7.59 4.52
CA LEU A 317 -3.31 6.30 4.13
C LEU A 317 -2.99 6.21 2.64
N GLU A 318 -3.79 6.84 1.81
CA GLU A 318 -3.54 6.84 0.36
C GLU A 318 -2.20 7.50 0.04
N GLY A 319 -1.33 6.79 -0.70
CA GLY A 319 0.03 7.26 -0.99
C GLY A 319 0.94 7.31 0.24
N VAL A 320 0.61 6.55 1.30
CA VAL A 320 1.48 6.33 2.46
C VAL A 320 2.90 5.97 2.01
N GLY A 321 3.89 6.44 2.72
CA GLY A 321 5.30 6.23 2.39
C GLY A 321 5.90 7.30 1.46
N ILE A 322 5.11 8.08 0.70
CA ILE A 322 5.67 9.17 -0.10
C ILE A 322 6.32 10.25 0.79
N PHE A 323 5.70 10.54 1.94
CA PHE A 323 6.19 11.54 2.88
C PHE A 323 7.21 11.01 3.88
N ASP A 324 7.51 9.70 3.85
CA ASP A 324 8.45 9.08 4.77
C ASP A 324 9.87 9.60 4.56
N MET A 325 10.54 9.77 5.69
CA MET A 325 11.96 10.13 5.80
C MET A 325 12.63 9.27 6.89
N PRO A 326 13.96 9.13 6.85
CA PRO A 326 14.69 8.44 7.92
C PRO A 326 14.41 8.99 9.32
N ALA A 327 14.10 10.29 9.42
CA ALA A 327 13.56 10.92 10.63
C ALA A 327 12.06 11.17 10.42
N PRO A 328 11.17 10.75 11.33
CA PRO A 328 9.73 10.93 11.20
C PRO A 328 9.34 12.40 11.48
N LEU A 329 9.42 13.24 10.44
CA LEU A 329 9.15 14.68 10.54
C LEU A 329 7.66 15.03 10.38
N LEU A 330 6.91 14.21 9.63
CA LEU A 330 5.47 14.36 9.44
C LEU A 330 4.73 13.27 10.21
N TYR A 331 3.89 13.68 11.14
CA TYR A 331 2.99 12.79 11.86
C TYR A 331 1.56 13.25 11.67
N THR A 332 0.87 12.62 10.72
CA THR A 332 -0.47 13.03 10.27
C THR A 332 -1.53 12.91 11.36
N ARG A 333 -1.41 11.97 12.29
CA ARG A 333 -2.33 11.80 13.43
C ARG A 333 -2.47 13.04 14.32
N ARG A 334 -1.49 13.96 14.28
CA ARG A 334 -1.59 15.25 14.97
C ARG A 334 -2.42 16.28 14.20
N ILE A 335 -2.71 16.05 12.92
CA ILE A 335 -3.62 16.91 12.15
C ILE A 335 -5.04 16.54 12.56
N GLY A 336 -5.80 17.51 13.04
CA GLY A 336 -7.13 17.27 13.62
C GLY A 336 -7.12 16.95 15.12
N SER A 337 -5.97 17.16 15.79
CA SER A 337 -5.87 17.02 17.25
C SER A 337 -4.89 18.06 17.82
N ALA A 338 -5.28 18.80 18.83
CA ALA A 338 -4.42 19.75 19.50
C ALA A 338 -4.78 19.82 21.00
N GLY A 339 -3.72 19.77 21.86
CA GLY A 339 -3.92 19.86 23.31
C GLY A 339 -4.80 18.77 23.92
N GLY A 340 -4.88 17.57 23.29
CA GLY A 340 -5.75 16.47 23.71
C GLY A 340 -7.22 16.66 23.32
N ARG A 341 -7.53 17.65 22.49
CA ARG A 341 -8.87 17.91 21.95
C ARG A 341 -8.90 17.64 20.46
N GLU A 342 -10.02 17.18 19.96
CA GLU A 342 -10.30 17.03 18.55
C GLU A 342 -10.52 18.39 17.91
N THR A 343 -9.85 18.67 16.79
CA THR A 343 -10.07 19.84 15.95
C THR A 343 -10.59 19.36 14.60
N PRO A 344 -11.86 19.64 14.23
CA PRO A 344 -12.44 19.13 13.00
C PRO A 344 -11.64 19.53 11.76
N ILE A 345 -11.52 18.61 10.80
CA ILE A 345 -10.92 18.92 9.50
C ILE A 345 -12.03 19.41 8.57
N LEU A 346 -11.96 20.69 8.20
CA LEU A 346 -12.91 21.28 7.27
C LEU A 346 -12.74 20.79 5.85
N ALA A 347 -11.49 20.76 5.41
CA ALA A 347 -11.13 20.29 4.06
C ALA A 347 -9.68 19.82 4.01
N GLY A 348 -9.42 18.87 3.14
CA GLY A 348 -8.09 18.39 2.82
C GLY A 348 -7.93 18.11 1.33
N MET A 349 -6.75 18.37 0.81
CA MET A 349 -6.33 17.99 -0.54
C MET A 349 -4.96 17.33 -0.48
N LYS A 350 -4.81 16.24 -1.22
CA LYS A 350 -3.55 15.51 -1.33
C LYS A 350 -3.34 15.02 -2.76
N LEU A 351 -2.20 15.34 -3.35
CA LEU A 351 -1.75 14.81 -4.63
C LEU A 351 -0.55 13.91 -4.38
N THR A 352 -0.66 12.64 -4.74
CA THR A 352 0.43 11.67 -4.53
C THR A 352 0.64 10.80 -5.75
N GLY A 353 1.87 10.35 -5.95
CA GLY A 353 2.19 9.36 -6.97
C GLY A 353 3.55 9.56 -7.62
N LYS A 354 3.72 8.99 -8.82
CA LYS A 354 4.95 9.02 -9.60
C LYS A 354 4.74 9.69 -10.95
N ALA A 355 5.71 10.51 -11.35
CA ALA A 355 5.77 11.13 -12.66
C ALA A 355 7.22 11.33 -13.07
N GLY A 356 7.64 10.80 -14.25
CA GLY A 356 8.97 11.01 -14.81
C GLY A 356 10.12 10.58 -13.90
N GLY A 357 10.00 9.44 -13.19
CA GLY A 357 11.00 8.93 -12.25
C GLY A 357 11.10 9.72 -10.93
N GLN A 358 10.08 10.53 -10.65
CA GLN A 358 9.97 11.28 -9.39
C GLN A 358 8.73 10.82 -8.62
N SER A 359 8.86 10.61 -7.33
CA SER A 359 7.74 10.49 -6.39
C SER A 359 7.38 11.88 -5.89
N ILE A 360 6.11 12.24 -6.00
CA ILE A 360 5.59 13.57 -5.67
C ILE A 360 4.47 13.42 -4.63
N GLY A 361 4.58 14.16 -3.53
CA GLY A 361 3.55 14.27 -2.52
C GLY A 361 3.28 15.75 -2.22
N VAL A 362 2.04 16.18 -2.35
CA VAL A 362 1.55 17.50 -1.93
C VAL A 362 0.38 17.27 -1.01
N LEU A 363 0.37 17.90 0.14
CA LEU A 363 -0.72 17.83 1.12
C LEU A 363 -1.07 19.23 1.59
N SER A 364 -2.35 19.53 1.69
CA SER A 364 -2.87 20.72 2.38
C SER A 364 -4.15 20.34 3.11
N VAL A 365 -4.19 20.61 4.41
CA VAL A 365 -5.33 20.31 5.29
C VAL A 365 -5.65 21.53 6.13
N GLN A 366 -6.92 21.88 6.15
CA GLN A 366 -7.45 22.98 6.96
C GLN A 366 -8.29 22.43 8.11
N THR A 367 -7.92 22.75 9.35
CA THR A 367 -8.74 22.45 10.54
C THR A 367 -9.56 23.66 10.94
N ASP A 368 -10.65 23.40 11.63
CA ASP A 368 -11.50 24.41 12.26
C ASP A 368 -10.89 24.95 13.55
N ASP A 369 -11.40 26.06 14.05
CA ASP A 369 -11.10 26.54 15.39
C ASP A 369 -11.95 25.79 16.44
N VAL A 370 -11.36 25.54 17.60
CA VAL A 370 -12.06 24.95 18.75
C VAL A 370 -11.57 25.63 20.02
N ASP A 371 -12.44 26.33 20.71
CA ASP A 371 -12.14 27.11 21.92
C ASP A 371 -10.96 28.10 21.68
N GLU A 372 -9.83 27.87 22.37
CA GLU A 372 -8.63 28.69 22.26
C GLU A 372 -7.66 28.20 21.18
N ILE A 373 -7.98 27.09 20.48
CA ILE A 373 -7.17 26.52 19.41
C ILE A 373 -7.61 27.17 18.09
N PRO A 374 -6.76 27.96 17.42
CA PRO A 374 -7.14 28.65 16.19
C PRO A 374 -7.20 27.65 15.02
N GLU A 375 -8.05 27.98 14.04
CA GLU A 375 -8.02 27.30 12.74
C GLU A 375 -6.58 27.25 12.22
N THR A 376 -6.19 26.10 11.67
CA THR A 376 -4.79 25.88 11.29
C THR A 376 -4.70 25.21 9.93
N ASN A 377 -3.85 25.75 9.06
CA ASN A 377 -3.48 25.07 7.82
C ASN A 377 -2.21 24.24 8.03
N PHE A 378 -2.27 22.98 7.64
CA PHE A 378 -1.13 22.06 7.58
C PHE A 378 -0.79 21.81 6.11
N SER A 379 0.46 21.94 5.73
CA SER A 379 0.92 21.72 4.37
C SER A 379 2.19 20.90 4.35
N ALA A 380 2.31 20.05 3.32
CA ALA A 380 3.52 19.30 3.05
C ALA A 380 3.78 19.23 1.54
N LEU A 381 5.05 19.35 1.17
CA LEU A 381 5.54 19.10 -0.18
C LEU A 381 6.72 18.13 -0.09
N ARG A 382 6.60 17.00 -0.73
CA ARG A 382 7.64 15.99 -0.87
C ARG A 382 7.96 15.78 -2.33
N VAL A 383 9.23 15.82 -2.68
CA VAL A 383 9.74 15.37 -3.99
C VAL A 383 10.90 14.45 -3.72
N LYS A 384 10.84 13.23 -4.23
CA LYS A 384 11.89 12.22 -4.14
C LYS A 384 12.22 11.76 -5.55
N ARG A 385 13.48 11.79 -5.93
CA ARG A 385 13.97 11.33 -7.22
C ARG A 385 14.79 10.07 -7.04
N ASP A 386 14.50 9.08 -7.83
CA ASP A 386 15.30 7.88 -7.93
C ASP A 386 16.58 8.18 -8.71
N LEU A 387 17.73 7.81 -8.12
CA LEU A 387 19.06 7.99 -8.67
C LEU A 387 19.70 6.60 -8.75
N PHE A 388 20.22 6.25 -9.92
CA PHE A 388 20.81 4.94 -10.14
C PHE A 388 19.85 3.78 -9.79
N GLN A 389 20.37 2.59 -9.53
CA GLN A 389 19.57 1.38 -9.27
C GLN A 389 18.97 1.34 -7.86
N SER A 390 19.70 1.83 -6.85
CA SER A 390 19.32 1.70 -5.44
C SER A 390 19.39 2.99 -4.63
N SER A 391 19.75 4.11 -5.25
CA SER A 391 19.91 5.41 -4.58
C SER A 391 18.73 6.33 -4.84
N SER A 392 18.45 7.23 -3.91
CA SER A 392 17.46 8.29 -4.08
C SER A 392 17.86 9.56 -3.37
N ALA A 393 17.41 10.71 -3.89
CA ALA A 393 17.51 11.99 -3.23
C ALA A 393 16.11 12.57 -3.04
N GLY A 394 15.84 13.14 -1.88
CA GLY A 394 14.54 13.66 -1.54
C GLY A 394 14.62 15.02 -0.84
N PHE A 395 13.54 15.76 -0.99
CA PHE A 395 13.33 17.05 -0.37
C PHE A 395 11.93 17.12 0.23
N LEU A 396 11.82 17.60 1.47
CA LEU A 396 10.56 17.77 2.19
C LEU A 396 10.42 19.19 2.72
N LEU A 397 9.27 19.80 2.49
CA LEU A 397 8.84 21.04 3.16
C LEU A 397 7.58 20.76 3.94
N LEU A 398 7.53 21.21 5.18
CA LEU A 398 6.35 21.16 6.04
C LEU A 398 5.98 22.57 6.48
N GLY A 399 4.70 22.85 6.57
CA GLY A 399 4.16 24.10 7.07
C GLY A 399 3.02 23.84 8.06
N LYS A 400 3.02 24.58 9.17
CA LYS A 400 1.88 24.71 10.09
C LYS A 400 1.61 26.21 10.27
N THR A 401 0.44 26.66 9.83
CA THR A 401 0.07 28.09 9.81
C THR A 401 -1.28 28.28 10.51
N PRO A 402 -1.28 28.61 11.81
CA PRO A 402 -2.50 28.96 12.53
C PRO A 402 -2.97 30.38 12.15
N SER A 403 -4.28 30.61 12.17
CA SER A 403 -4.83 31.96 12.04
C SER A 403 -4.54 32.75 13.32
N GLY A 404 -3.77 33.84 13.18
CA GLY A 404 -3.46 34.74 14.32
C GLY A 404 -2.30 34.30 15.22
N GLY A 405 -1.45 33.35 14.79
CA GLY A 405 -0.30 32.88 15.55
C GLY A 405 1.01 32.84 14.77
N SER A 406 2.08 32.35 15.40
CA SER A 406 3.35 32.14 14.72
C SER A 406 3.29 30.87 13.86
N SER A 407 3.70 30.97 12.59
CA SER A 407 3.84 29.81 11.70
C SER A 407 5.10 29.01 12.03
N ASN A 408 5.03 27.69 11.81
CA ASN A 408 6.17 26.80 11.85
C ASN A 408 6.44 26.26 10.45
N GLN A 409 7.70 26.29 10.02
CA GLN A 409 8.13 25.75 8.74
C GLN A 409 9.37 24.87 8.94
N THR A 410 9.38 23.72 8.31
CA THR A 410 10.50 22.78 8.36
C THR A 410 10.88 22.40 6.94
N ALA A 411 12.19 22.43 6.64
CA ALA A 411 12.75 21.93 5.40
C ALA A 411 13.76 20.82 5.71
N ALA A 412 13.73 19.76 4.93
CA ALA A 412 14.63 18.64 5.09
C ALA A 412 15.04 18.05 3.74
N VAL A 413 16.22 17.45 3.70
CA VAL A 413 16.74 16.69 2.56
C VAL A 413 17.18 15.32 3.04
N ASP A 414 17.04 14.31 2.21
CA ASP A 414 17.51 12.96 2.48
C ASP A 414 18.17 12.35 1.25
N PHE A 415 19.10 11.47 1.50
CA PHE A 415 19.78 10.67 0.49
C PHE A 415 19.84 9.21 0.99
N ARG A 416 19.61 8.31 0.08
CA ARG A 416 19.76 6.87 0.30
C ARG A 416 20.60 6.25 -0.79
#